data_67d94a3784818d333d584dc2d2eadb4d
#
_entry.id   67d94a3784818d333d584dc2d2eadb4d
#
_cell.length_a   1.000
_cell.length_b   1.000
_cell.length_c   1.000
_cell.angle_alpha   90.00
_cell.angle_beta   90.00
_cell.angle_gamma   90.00
#
_symmetry.space_group_name_H-M   'P 1'
#
loop_
_entity.id
_entity.type
_entity.pdbx_description
1 polymer ?
#
loop_
_entity_poly.entity_id
_entity_poly.type
_entity_poly.pdbx_seq_one_letter_code
_entity_poly.pdbx_strand_id
1 'polypeptide(L)'
;MQVGERMARKKKAMDFSSLDLNLDALGDWGGDEEKAEKEFIRAAKLNLSPVTWDNAEAAADAVDYDKDYFALLSGRFIFGDFIEALVYKKELLPHRVYITTLGMSRENIDSIVNIVGYLGCEHLNLIVSNYFVAMERAKLVPYMISQFTGQHINVAVLASHCKICLIESDKGNLIIMGSANLSSSNNVEQIMMFHD
;
A
#
# COMPACT_ATOMS: atom_id res chain seq x y z
N MET A 1 18.55 -25.76 45.19
CA MET A 1 18.27 -24.40 44.67
C MET A 1 19.31 -24.07 43.59
N GLN A 2 18.99 -24.34 42.35
CA GLN A 2 19.84 -23.99 41.19
C GLN A 2 19.13 -22.96 40.38
N VAL A 3 19.74 -21.76 40.28
CA VAL A 3 19.27 -20.62 39.49
C VAL A 3 19.67 -20.86 38.06
N GLY A 4 18.65 -20.95 37.17
CA GLY A 4 18.87 -21.17 35.75
C GLY A 4 19.45 -19.97 35.04
N GLU A 5 20.61 -20.12 34.43
CA GLU A 5 21.22 -19.17 33.53
C GLU A 5 20.37 -19.03 32.26
N ARG A 6 19.85 -17.84 32.06
CA ARG A 6 19.16 -17.43 30.83
C ARG A 6 20.23 -17.11 29.77
N MET A 7 20.48 -18.06 28.86
CA MET A 7 21.33 -17.81 27.69
C MET A 7 20.73 -16.72 26.81
N ALA A 8 21.31 -15.54 26.82
CA ALA A 8 21.07 -14.50 25.85
C ALA A 8 21.64 -14.92 24.49
N ARG A 9 20.78 -15.32 23.55
CA ARG A 9 21.18 -15.52 22.15
C ARG A 9 21.56 -14.18 21.55
N LYS A 10 22.88 -13.92 21.41
CA LYS A 10 23.39 -12.82 20.59
C LYS A 10 22.92 -13.03 19.14
N LYS A 11 22.08 -12.15 18.64
CA LYS A 11 21.79 -12.06 17.20
C LYS A 11 23.10 -11.74 16.49
N LYS A 12 23.64 -12.69 15.73
CA LYS A 12 24.80 -12.47 14.87
C LYS A 12 24.32 -11.55 13.73
N ALA A 13 24.89 -10.36 13.64
CA ALA A 13 24.66 -9.50 12.48
C ALA A 13 25.13 -10.27 11.23
N MET A 14 24.30 -10.34 10.19
CA MET A 14 24.72 -10.89 8.91
C MET A 14 25.80 -9.98 8.35
N ASP A 15 26.98 -10.55 8.14
CA ASP A 15 28.08 -9.89 7.45
C ASP A 15 27.86 -10.06 5.95
N PHE A 16 27.51 -8.97 5.28
CA PHE A 16 27.29 -8.92 3.84
C PHE A 16 28.57 -8.70 3.03
N SER A 17 29.75 -8.59 3.69
CA SER A 17 31.04 -8.37 3.02
C SER A 17 31.52 -9.56 2.19
N SER A 18 30.88 -10.74 2.33
CA SER A 18 31.20 -11.97 1.58
C SER A 18 30.22 -12.30 0.46
N LEU A 19 29.26 -11.42 0.14
CA LEU A 19 28.45 -11.54 -1.06
C LEU A 19 29.28 -11.07 -2.26
N ASP A 20 30.08 -11.99 -2.81
CA ASP A 20 30.69 -11.86 -4.12
C ASP A 20 29.54 -11.90 -5.15
N LEU A 21 28.91 -10.74 -5.37
CA LEU A 21 28.00 -10.53 -6.48
C LEU A 21 28.87 -10.50 -7.73
N ASN A 22 29.00 -11.66 -8.40
CA ASN A 22 29.61 -11.73 -9.73
C ASN A 22 28.72 -10.97 -10.71
N LEU A 23 28.97 -9.65 -10.81
CA LEU A 23 28.27 -8.75 -11.73
C LEU A 23 28.54 -9.10 -13.20
N ASP A 24 29.62 -9.86 -13.48
CA ASP A 24 29.94 -10.34 -14.83
C ASP A 24 29.01 -11.46 -15.30
N ALA A 25 28.22 -12.06 -14.40
CA ALA A 25 27.20 -13.06 -14.75
C ALA A 25 25.88 -12.44 -15.23
N LEU A 26 25.70 -11.15 -15.05
CA LEU A 26 24.61 -10.38 -15.64
C LEU A 26 25.04 -9.96 -17.05
N GLY A 27 24.87 -10.82 -18.04
CA GLY A 27 25.32 -10.66 -19.42
C GLY A 27 25.46 -9.24 -19.93
N ASP A 28 26.34 -9.04 -20.90
CA ASP A 28 26.64 -7.77 -21.58
C ASP A 28 25.35 -7.05 -22.00
N TRP A 29 24.88 -6.12 -21.17
CA TRP A 29 23.84 -5.16 -21.46
C TRP A 29 24.43 -3.98 -22.22
N GLY A 30 25.30 -4.29 -23.21
CA GLY A 30 26.01 -3.36 -24.05
C GLY A 30 25.10 -2.51 -24.95
N GLY A 31 24.27 -1.71 -24.35
CA GLY A 31 23.44 -0.72 -24.96
C GLY A 31 23.46 0.57 -24.15
N ASP A 32 24.29 1.53 -24.61
CA ASP A 32 24.22 2.94 -24.21
C ASP A 32 24.26 3.23 -22.69
N GLU A 33 25.30 2.78 -21.98
CA GLU A 33 25.53 3.13 -20.57
C GLU A 33 25.46 4.67 -20.37
N GLU A 34 25.99 5.44 -21.30
CA GLU A 34 25.96 6.92 -21.25
C GLU A 34 24.52 7.48 -21.31
N LYS A 35 23.63 6.80 -22.05
CA LYS A 35 22.23 7.20 -22.17
C LYS A 35 21.42 6.78 -20.94
N ALA A 36 21.66 5.58 -20.42
CA ALA A 36 21.05 5.08 -19.20
C ALA A 36 21.47 5.93 -17.98
N GLU A 37 22.75 6.34 -17.89
CA GLU A 37 23.24 7.22 -16.85
C GLU A 37 22.61 8.63 -16.95
N LYS A 38 22.46 9.16 -18.17
CA LYS A 38 21.78 10.45 -18.39
C LYS A 38 20.30 10.40 -18.05
N GLU A 39 19.61 9.31 -18.34
CA GLU A 39 18.21 9.13 -17.98
C GLU A 39 18.03 8.97 -16.46
N PHE A 40 18.90 8.22 -15.79
CA PHE A 40 18.90 8.09 -14.34
C PHE A 40 19.16 9.43 -13.63
N ILE A 41 20.15 10.21 -14.10
CA ILE A 41 20.46 11.54 -13.58
C ILE A 41 19.31 12.51 -13.85
N ARG A 42 18.59 12.37 -14.96
CA ARG A 42 17.43 13.19 -15.28
C ARG A 42 16.25 12.89 -14.35
N ALA A 43 16.01 11.62 -14.04
CA ALA A 43 15.01 11.21 -13.06
C ALA A 43 15.36 11.69 -11.64
N ALA A 44 16.64 11.68 -11.26
CA ALA A 44 17.10 12.17 -9.97
C ALA A 44 16.99 13.70 -9.80
N LYS A 45 16.80 14.46 -10.90
CA LYS A 45 16.55 15.91 -10.87
C LYS A 45 15.09 16.30 -10.70
N LEU A 46 14.18 15.33 -10.60
CA LEU A 46 12.84 15.61 -10.13
C LEU A 46 12.97 16.12 -8.68
N ASN A 47 12.73 17.42 -8.50
CA ASN A 47 12.59 18.01 -7.16
C ASN A 47 11.30 17.46 -6.54
N LEU A 48 11.38 16.23 -6.05
CA LEU A 48 10.32 15.62 -5.27
C LEU A 48 10.37 16.26 -3.88
N SER A 49 9.66 17.35 -3.72
CA SER A 49 9.41 17.87 -2.39
C SER A 49 8.46 16.89 -1.70
N PRO A 50 8.83 16.32 -0.53
CA PRO A 50 7.91 15.50 0.22
C PRO A 50 6.70 16.35 0.58
N VAL A 51 5.53 15.94 0.12
CA VAL A 51 4.27 16.58 0.50
C VAL A 51 3.78 15.91 1.76
N THR A 52 3.64 16.68 2.82
CA THR A 52 3.03 16.21 4.06
C THR A 52 1.63 16.76 4.17
N TRP A 53 0.64 15.88 4.33
CA TRP A 53 -0.74 16.26 4.60
C TRP A 53 -1.09 15.95 6.04
N ASP A 54 -1.88 16.80 6.66
CA ASP A 54 -2.25 16.64 8.07
C ASP A 54 -3.26 15.50 8.30
N ASN A 55 -4.06 15.19 7.27
CA ASN A 55 -5.05 14.12 7.31
C ASN A 55 -5.39 13.61 5.89
N ALA A 56 -6.18 12.53 5.84
CA ALA A 56 -6.60 11.89 4.61
C ALA A 56 -7.42 12.80 3.69
N GLU A 57 -8.28 13.65 4.25
CA GLU A 57 -9.09 14.59 3.48
C GLU A 57 -8.23 15.65 2.80
N ALA A 58 -7.27 16.23 3.52
CA ALA A 58 -6.34 17.20 2.96
C ALA A 58 -5.49 16.59 1.84
N ALA A 59 -5.10 15.33 1.98
CA ALA A 59 -4.40 14.59 0.93
C ALA A 59 -5.31 14.38 -0.30
N ALA A 60 -6.55 13.97 -0.09
CA ALA A 60 -7.52 13.76 -1.16
C ALA A 60 -7.89 15.06 -1.88
N ASP A 61 -8.03 16.18 -1.16
CA ASP A 61 -8.30 17.49 -1.76
C ASP A 61 -7.14 17.97 -2.65
N ALA A 62 -5.89 17.71 -2.22
CA ALA A 62 -4.70 18.12 -2.95
C ALA A 62 -4.45 17.33 -4.23
N VAL A 63 -5.05 16.15 -4.38
CA VAL A 63 -4.94 15.34 -5.60
C VAL A 63 -5.78 15.97 -6.70
N ASP A 64 -5.14 16.25 -7.83
CA ASP A 64 -5.83 16.58 -9.08
C ASP A 64 -6.12 15.28 -9.83
N TYR A 65 -7.41 14.96 -10.02
CA TYR A 65 -7.81 13.66 -10.56
C TYR A 65 -7.32 13.43 -12.01
N ASP A 66 -6.99 14.48 -12.73
CA ASP A 66 -6.56 14.40 -14.12
C ASP A 66 -5.03 14.23 -14.29
N LYS A 67 -4.29 14.00 -13.20
CA LYS A 67 -2.83 13.91 -13.21
C LYS A 67 -2.29 12.69 -12.52
N ASP A 68 -1.19 12.18 -13.05
CA ASP A 68 -0.39 11.19 -12.34
C ASP A 68 0.37 11.83 -11.18
N TYR A 69 0.45 11.11 -10.07
CA TYR A 69 1.10 11.56 -8.86
C TYR A 69 2.17 10.60 -8.39
N PHE A 70 3.25 11.17 -7.89
CA PHE A 70 4.15 10.51 -6.97
C PHE A 70 4.23 11.36 -5.69
N ALA A 71 3.93 10.77 -4.55
CA ALA A 71 3.95 11.47 -3.28
C ALA A 71 4.62 10.64 -2.18
N LEU A 72 5.17 11.34 -1.18
CA LEU A 72 5.62 10.76 0.07
C LEU A 72 4.61 11.14 1.16
N LEU A 73 4.00 10.15 1.79
CA LEU A 73 3.02 10.33 2.86
C LEU A 73 3.73 10.28 4.21
N SER A 74 3.37 11.17 5.12
CA SER A 74 4.01 11.26 6.44
C SER A 74 3.50 10.24 7.47
N GLY A 75 2.64 9.33 7.11
CA GLY A 75 2.09 8.32 8.00
C GLY A 75 1.17 8.84 9.14
N ARG A 76 0.71 10.08 9.07
CA ARG A 76 -0.18 10.67 10.08
C ARG A 76 -1.64 10.28 9.94
N PHE A 77 -2.00 9.61 8.86
CA PHE A 77 -3.34 9.13 8.59
C PHE A 77 -3.32 7.70 8.05
N ILE A 78 -4.47 7.08 8.10
CA ILE A 78 -4.67 5.69 7.70
C ILE A 78 -4.87 5.66 6.19
N PHE A 79 -4.21 4.73 5.48
CA PHE A 79 -4.27 4.68 4.03
C PHE A 79 -5.67 4.34 3.49
N GLY A 80 -6.44 3.53 4.23
CA GLY A 80 -7.85 3.27 3.90
C GLY A 80 -8.70 4.53 3.95
N ASP A 81 -8.48 5.40 4.95
CA ASP A 81 -9.16 6.69 5.06
C ASP A 81 -8.83 7.60 3.87
N PHE A 82 -7.60 7.53 3.35
CA PHE A 82 -7.24 8.28 2.14
C PHE A 82 -8.01 7.79 0.91
N ILE A 83 -8.15 6.46 0.73
CA ILE A 83 -8.93 5.89 -0.38
C ILE A 83 -10.41 6.29 -0.24
N GLU A 84 -10.97 6.17 0.96
CA GLU A 84 -12.34 6.60 1.26
C GLU A 84 -12.55 8.09 0.97
N ALA A 85 -11.66 8.94 1.50
CA ALA A 85 -11.71 10.38 1.28
C ALA A 85 -11.57 10.75 -0.20
N LEU A 86 -10.72 10.05 -0.95
CA LEU A 86 -10.53 10.29 -2.37
C LEU A 86 -11.81 9.97 -3.16
N VAL A 87 -12.45 8.82 -2.90
CA VAL A 87 -13.72 8.45 -3.52
C VAL A 87 -14.79 9.50 -3.22
N TYR A 88 -14.88 9.92 -1.97
CA TYR A 88 -15.85 10.92 -1.55
C TYR A 88 -15.59 12.31 -2.16
N LYS A 89 -14.36 12.85 -2.00
CA LYS A 89 -14.00 14.21 -2.42
C LYS A 89 -13.98 14.41 -3.93
N LYS A 90 -13.65 13.36 -4.67
CA LYS A 90 -13.67 13.40 -6.14
C LYS A 90 -15.03 12.95 -6.70
N GLU A 91 -15.99 12.67 -5.82
CA GLU A 91 -17.35 12.24 -6.22
C GLU A 91 -17.30 11.08 -7.22
N LEU A 92 -16.46 10.09 -6.93
CA LEU A 92 -16.37 8.89 -7.76
C LEU A 92 -17.55 7.99 -7.46
N LEU A 93 -18.14 7.41 -8.52
CA LEU A 93 -19.11 6.32 -8.40
C LEU A 93 -18.41 5.01 -8.77
N PRO A 94 -17.82 4.30 -7.79
CA PRO A 94 -17.04 3.11 -8.09
C PRO A 94 -17.94 1.95 -8.49
N HIS A 95 -17.75 1.40 -9.68
CA HIS A 95 -18.37 0.14 -10.07
C HIS A 95 -17.64 -1.03 -9.44
N ARG A 96 -16.30 -0.98 -9.44
CA ARG A 96 -15.45 -1.99 -8.81
C ARG A 96 -14.26 -1.36 -8.14
N VAL A 97 -13.92 -1.93 -6.99
CA VAL A 97 -12.67 -1.62 -6.28
C VAL A 97 -11.91 -2.91 -6.02
N TYR A 98 -10.63 -2.93 -6.33
CA TYR A 98 -9.73 -4.04 -6.02
C TYR A 98 -8.62 -3.53 -5.10
N ILE A 99 -8.47 -4.15 -3.95
CA ILE A 99 -7.43 -3.77 -2.98
C ILE A 99 -6.57 -4.98 -2.66
N THR A 100 -5.25 -4.80 -2.71
CA THR A 100 -4.31 -5.80 -2.20
C THR A 100 -3.49 -5.20 -1.05
N THR A 101 -3.32 -5.95 0.02
CA THR A 101 -2.55 -5.50 1.19
C THR A 101 -1.88 -6.66 1.92
N LEU A 102 -0.73 -6.38 2.52
CA LEU A 102 -0.09 -7.35 3.43
C LEU A 102 -0.88 -7.51 4.74
N GLY A 103 -1.44 -6.42 5.24
CA GLY A 103 -2.20 -6.37 6.48
C GLY A 103 -3.06 -5.13 6.57
N MET A 104 -3.98 -5.11 7.52
CA MET A 104 -4.90 -3.99 7.74
C MET A 104 -5.16 -3.78 9.23
N SER A 105 -5.56 -2.56 9.59
CA SER A 105 -6.07 -2.21 10.91
C SER A 105 -7.60 -2.28 10.93
N ARG A 106 -8.16 -2.10 12.13
CA ARG A 106 -9.62 -2.07 12.33
C ARG A 106 -10.25 -0.92 11.54
N GLU A 107 -9.67 0.25 11.64
CA GLU A 107 -10.13 1.48 11.01
C GLU A 107 -10.16 1.31 9.48
N ASN A 108 -9.15 0.64 8.91
CA ASN A 108 -9.15 0.35 7.46
C ASN A 108 -10.23 -0.66 7.05
N ILE A 109 -10.61 -1.60 7.93
CA ILE A 109 -11.76 -2.47 7.69
C ILE A 109 -13.03 -1.63 7.62
N ASP A 110 -13.18 -0.67 8.54
CA ASP A 110 -14.32 0.23 8.59
C ASP A 110 -14.37 1.14 7.32
N SER A 111 -13.23 1.69 6.87
CA SER A 111 -13.14 2.46 5.62
C SER A 111 -13.56 1.65 4.39
N ILE A 112 -13.20 0.35 4.33
CA ILE A 112 -13.64 -0.54 3.24
C ILE A 112 -15.16 -0.70 3.25
N VAL A 113 -15.77 -0.87 4.43
CA VAL A 113 -17.23 -0.96 4.57
C VAL A 113 -17.91 0.34 4.15
N ASN A 114 -17.32 1.50 4.49
CA ASN A 114 -17.84 2.80 4.10
C ASN A 114 -17.83 2.99 2.57
N ILE A 115 -16.77 2.56 1.90
CA ILE A 115 -16.67 2.63 0.42
C ILE A 115 -17.83 1.86 -0.22
N VAL A 116 -18.20 0.70 0.30
CA VAL A 116 -19.32 -0.11 -0.24
C VAL A 116 -20.68 0.42 0.24
N GLY A 117 -20.82 0.63 1.55
CA GLY A 117 -22.11 0.92 2.17
C GLY A 117 -22.59 2.35 1.99
N TYR A 118 -21.69 3.34 2.06
CA TYR A 118 -22.05 4.76 2.01
C TYR A 118 -21.68 5.43 0.69
N LEU A 119 -20.58 5.04 0.07
CA LEU A 119 -20.13 5.65 -1.19
C LEU A 119 -20.60 4.89 -2.43
N GLY A 120 -21.37 3.82 -2.23
CA GLY A 120 -22.10 3.14 -3.29
C GLY A 120 -21.26 2.28 -4.23
N CYS A 121 -20.08 1.83 -3.81
CA CYS A 121 -19.29 0.89 -4.59
C CYS A 121 -20.09 -0.41 -4.81
N GLU A 122 -20.29 -0.78 -6.06
CA GLU A 122 -21.10 -1.96 -6.40
C GLU A 122 -20.43 -3.27 -5.98
N HIS A 123 -19.12 -3.38 -6.17
CA HIS A 123 -18.33 -4.58 -5.84
C HIS A 123 -16.93 -4.23 -5.36
N LEU A 124 -16.52 -4.75 -4.22
CA LEU A 124 -15.16 -4.63 -3.72
C LEU A 124 -14.51 -6.01 -3.61
N ASN A 125 -13.31 -6.14 -4.16
CA ASN A 125 -12.50 -7.35 -4.11
C ASN A 125 -11.23 -7.07 -3.31
N LEU A 126 -11.10 -7.70 -2.16
CA LEU A 126 -9.99 -7.54 -1.24
C LEU A 126 -9.09 -8.79 -1.28
N ILE A 127 -7.81 -8.58 -1.50
CA ILE A 127 -6.79 -9.62 -1.38
C ILE A 127 -5.94 -9.31 -0.15
N VAL A 128 -6.02 -10.15 0.86
CA VAL A 128 -5.19 -10.07 2.06
C VAL A 128 -4.11 -11.13 2.05
N SER A 129 -3.00 -10.86 2.72
CA SER A 129 -1.94 -11.84 2.80
C SER A 129 -2.31 -12.98 3.75
N ASN A 130 -1.78 -14.18 3.47
CA ASN A 130 -1.85 -15.31 4.39
C ASN A 130 -1.15 -15.00 5.72
N TYR A 131 -0.15 -14.11 5.73
CA TYR A 131 0.52 -13.62 6.94
C TYR A 131 -0.47 -12.88 7.84
N PHE A 132 -1.26 -11.95 7.30
CA PHE A 132 -2.30 -11.23 8.05
C PHE A 132 -3.29 -12.20 8.70
N VAL A 133 -3.80 -13.17 7.92
CA VAL A 133 -4.77 -14.15 8.41
C VAL A 133 -4.16 -15.00 9.53
N ALA A 134 -2.91 -15.39 9.41
CA ALA A 134 -2.23 -16.18 10.44
C ALA A 134 -2.01 -15.38 11.74
N MET A 135 -1.57 -14.12 11.63
CA MET A 135 -1.24 -13.29 12.78
C MET A 135 -2.47 -12.71 13.48
N GLU A 136 -3.50 -12.36 12.72
CA GLU A 136 -4.70 -11.69 13.23
C GLU A 136 -5.93 -12.61 13.36
N ARG A 137 -5.70 -13.91 13.31
CA ARG A 137 -6.75 -14.94 13.33
C ARG A 137 -7.73 -14.80 14.48
N ALA A 138 -7.25 -14.35 15.65
CA ALA A 138 -8.05 -14.29 16.86
C ALA A 138 -8.77 -12.94 17.06
N LYS A 139 -8.39 -11.90 16.34
CA LYS A 139 -8.89 -10.52 16.58
C LYS A 139 -9.46 -9.88 15.31
N LEU A 140 -8.59 -9.48 14.38
CA LEU A 140 -9.03 -8.69 13.22
C LEU A 140 -9.72 -9.54 12.15
N VAL A 141 -9.34 -10.80 11.97
CA VAL A 141 -10.01 -11.66 10.98
C VAL A 141 -11.49 -11.90 11.35
N PRO A 142 -11.87 -12.27 12.58
CA PRO A 142 -13.28 -12.37 12.96
C PRO A 142 -14.03 -11.04 12.83
N TYR A 143 -13.38 -9.92 13.18
CA TYR A 143 -13.97 -8.60 13.01
C TYR A 143 -14.23 -8.30 11.52
N MET A 144 -13.24 -8.49 10.66
CA MET A 144 -13.35 -8.33 9.21
C MET A 144 -14.52 -9.15 8.65
N ILE A 145 -14.60 -10.43 9.00
CA ILE A 145 -15.69 -11.31 8.55
C ILE A 145 -17.04 -10.75 9.00
N SER A 146 -17.16 -10.32 10.27
CA SER A 146 -18.42 -9.78 10.79
C SER A 146 -18.86 -8.51 10.09
N GLN A 147 -17.92 -7.63 9.70
CA GLN A 147 -18.22 -6.38 9.01
C GLN A 147 -18.54 -6.58 7.52
N PHE A 148 -17.90 -7.56 6.87
CA PHE A 148 -18.08 -7.81 5.46
C PHE A 148 -19.27 -8.73 5.14
N THR A 149 -19.78 -9.45 6.13
CA THR A 149 -20.94 -10.34 5.94
C THR A 149 -22.17 -9.52 5.49
N GLY A 150 -22.75 -9.91 4.37
CA GLY A 150 -23.92 -9.22 3.79
C GLY A 150 -23.57 -7.98 2.97
N GLN A 151 -22.28 -7.64 2.83
CA GLN A 151 -21.80 -6.60 1.94
C GLN A 151 -21.35 -7.19 0.59
N HIS A 152 -21.28 -6.35 -0.44
CA HIS A 152 -20.74 -6.75 -1.76
C HIS A 152 -19.18 -6.74 -1.75
N ILE A 153 -18.61 -7.42 -0.76
CA ILE A 153 -17.16 -7.51 -0.53
C ILE A 153 -16.73 -8.97 -0.66
N ASN A 154 -15.84 -9.25 -1.62
CA ASN A 154 -15.19 -10.53 -1.77
C ASN A 154 -13.80 -10.50 -1.16
N VAL A 155 -13.41 -11.54 -0.44
CA VAL A 155 -12.09 -11.65 0.17
C VAL A 155 -11.35 -12.87 -0.37
N ALA A 156 -10.14 -12.67 -0.86
CA ALA A 156 -9.19 -13.73 -1.21
C ALA A 156 -7.97 -13.67 -0.31
N VAL A 157 -7.39 -14.83 -0.01
CA VAL A 157 -6.17 -14.96 0.80
C VAL A 157 -5.06 -15.51 -0.07
N LEU A 158 -3.99 -14.75 -0.25
CA LEU A 158 -2.86 -15.13 -1.09
C LEU A 158 -1.53 -14.85 -0.37
N ALA A 159 -0.45 -15.50 -0.81
CA ALA A 159 0.91 -15.15 -0.41
C ALA A 159 1.35 -13.90 -1.21
N SER A 160 0.88 -12.72 -0.80
CA SER A 160 1.14 -11.46 -1.50
C SER A 160 1.72 -10.41 -0.55
N HIS A 161 2.60 -9.57 -1.07
CA HIS A 161 3.14 -8.38 -0.41
C HIS A 161 2.79 -7.09 -1.20
N CYS A 162 1.97 -7.22 -2.23
CA CYS A 162 1.52 -6.08 -3.03
C CYS A 162 0.63 -5.13 -2.21
N LYS A 163 0.70 -3.86 -2.52
CA LYS A 163 -0.13 -2.80 -1.96
C LYS A 163 -0.63 -1.97 -3.13
N ILE A 164 -1.79 -2.33 -3.62
CA ILE A 164 -2.40 -1.77 -4.81
C ILE A 164 -3.88 -1.56 -4.54
N CYS A 165 -4.40 -0.43 -4.96
CA CYS A 165 -5.82 -0.18 -5.05
C CYS A 165 -6.14 0.21 -6.49
N LEU A 166 -7.10 -0.48 -7.10
CA LEU A 166 -7.64 -0.15 -8.42
C LEU A 166 -9.09 0.25 -8.21
N ILE A 167 -9.49 1.38 -8.79
CA ILE A 167 -10.86 1.90 -8.74
C ILE A 167 -11.35 2.06 -10.17
N GLU A 168 -12.36 1.30 -10.54
CA GLU A 168 -13.11 1.48 -11.78
C GLU A 168 -14.33 2.33 -11.47
N SER A 169 -14.42 3.52 -12.04
CA SER A 169 -15.51 4.47 -11.74
C SER A 169 -16.10 5.11 -12.99
N ASP A 170 -17.17 5.86 -12.80
CA ASP A 170 -17.81 6.68 -13.84
C ASP A 170 -16.87 7.74 -14.43
N LYS A 171 -15.82 8.15 -13.71
CA LYS A 171 -14.84 9.15 -14.12
C LYS A 171 -13.55 8.55 -14.71
N GLY A 172 -13.52 7.24 -14.97
CA GLY A 172 -12.34 6.52 -15.45
C GLY A 172 -11.74 5.61 -14.37
N ASN A 173 -10.60 5.05 -14.68
CA ASN A 173 -9.91 4.12 -13.81
C ASN A 173 -8.78 4.82 -13.05
N LEU A 174 -8.65 4.52 -11.77
CA LEU A 174 -7.58 5.03 -10.93
C LEU A 174 -6.78 3.85 -10.36
N ILE A 175 -5.47 3.92 -10.55
CA ILE A 175 -4.52 2.96 -9.99
C ILE A 175 -3.74 3.67 -8.88
N ILE A 176 -3.78 3.14 -7.68
CA ILE A 176 -2.99 3.61 -6.54
C ILE A 176 -2.09 2.48 -6.10
N MET A 177 -0.78 2.70 -6.07
CA MET A 177 0.20 1.72 -5.61
C MET A 177 1.29 2.38 -4.77
N GLY A 178 1.86 1.62 -3.85
CA GLY A 178 2.90 2.17 -2.99
C GLY A 178 3.45 1.21 -1.95
N SER A 179 4.06 1.77 -0.93
CA SER A 179 4.60 1.02 0.21
C SER A 179 3.61 0.86 1.36
N ALA A 180 2.58 1.72 1.44
CA ALA A 180 1.62 1.74 2.53
C ALA A 180 0.71 0.52 2.57
N ASN A 181 0.67 -0.16 3.72
CA ASN A 181 -0.37 -1.14 3.99
C ASN A 181 -1.69 -0.45 4.40
N LEU A 182 -2.79 -1.20 4.41
CA LEU A 182 -4.04 -0.78 5.06
C LEU A 182 -3.91 -0.84 6.59
N SER A 183 -2.84 -0.27 7.12
CA SER A 183 -2.58 -0.18 8.56
C SER A 183 -1.92 1.15 8.85
N SER A 184 -2.10 1.67 10.07
CA SER A 184 -1.37 2.86 10.51
C SER A 184 0.13 2.59 10.47
N SER A 185 0.89 3.52 9.90
CA SER A 185 2.35 3.50 9.90
C SER A 185 2.87 4.84 10.38
N ASN A 186 3.89 4.83 11.22
CA ASN A 186 4.64 6.04 11.57
C ASN A 186 5.82 6.28 10.61
N ASN A 187 5.93 5.45 9.59
CA ASN A 187 6.97 5.59 8.58
C ASN A 187 6.54 6.55 7.48
N VAL A 188 7.52 7.04 6.75
CA VAL A 188 7.26 7.70 5.47
C VAL A 188 6.92 6.63 4.45
N GLU A 189 5.76 6.75 3.83
CA GLU A 189 5.27 5.84 2.80
C GLU A 189 5.27 6.56 1.45
N GLN A 190 5.59 5.82 0.39
CA GLN A 190 5.43 6.33 -0.96
C GLN A 190 4.09 5.89 -1.55
N ILE A 191 3.55 6.74 -2.41
CA ILE A 191 2.35 6.45 -3.18
C ILE A 191 2.53 6.95 -4.61
N MET A 192 2.09 6.15 -5.56
CA MET A 192 1.95 6.52 -6.96
C MET A 192 0.49 6.38 -7.35
N MET A 193 0.00 7.31 -8.13
CA MET A 193 -1.36 7.27 -8.66
C MET A 193 -1.31 7.52 -10.17
N PHE A 194 -2.05 6.72 -10.90
CA PHE A 194 -2.15 6.79 -12.36
C PHE A 194 -3.61 6.75 -12.76
N HIS A 195 -3.93 7.45 -13.83
CA HIS A 195 -5.25 7.47 -14.45
C HIS A 195 -5.21 6.76 -15.80
N ASP A 196 -6.32 6.06 -16.12
CA ASP A 196 -6.52 5.37 -17.41
C ASP A 196 -7.96 5.58 -17.90
#